data_9294e91123806f63fd897891575c6e88
#
_entry.id   9294e91123806f63fd897891575c6e88
#
_cell.length_a   1.000
_cell.length_b   1.000
_cell.length_c   1.000
_cell.angle_alpha   90.00
_cell.angle_beta   90.00
_cell.angle_gamma   90.00
#
_symmetry.space_group_name_H-M   'P 1'
#
loop_
_entity.id
_entity.type
_entity.pdbx_description
1 polymer ?
#
loop_
_entity_poly.entity_id
_entity_poly.type
_entity_poly.pdbx_seq_one_letter_code
_entity_poly.pdbx_strand_id
1 'polypeptide(L)'
;MERRKFLKNSALASSLFFVPNFLKALEDVDLNALGYNKLVVIQLSGGNDGLNTIVPYRNDLYYKARPEIAVSKNEIIKLNDDLGFHKKLLPLKKLYDRGDLSIINNVGYPNPSRSHFRSTDIWQSASNSNEYTQTGWLGRYLDAYGKKAHQAIEIDDSLSLVLKGEFKNGIAARNASSLYKSLHESNFNRILAYQNSNHLNEHNLGYLYKTMIDAKSSANYLFEKTKTYNSKQTYPSKNPLAGQLKTIAQFINSGLDTKVYYASLGGFDTHAGQINRQEHLLDLYANGVSAFVNDLKRNNSFKNTLILTFSEFGRRVKQNAGYGTDHGAANNVFVIGENLKQQGLYNDLASLSDLDANGDLKYEIDFRAIYATILKKWLKVNDKKILNKSFKQLDFI
;
A
#
# COMPACT_ATOMS: atom_id res chain seq x y z
N MET A 1 -58.45 34.81 -0.72
CA MET A 1 -57.59 33.73 -1.21
C MET A 1 -56.31 33.72 -0.42
N GLU A 2 -56.11 32.73 0.29
CA GLU A 2 -55.47 32.48 1.54
C GLU A 2 -53.97 32.71 1.60
N ARG A 3 -53.51 33.55 2.49
CA ARG A 3 -52.12 33.81 2.84
C ARG A 3 -51.31 32.53 3.09
N ARG A 4 -51.95 31.47 3.59
CA ARG A 4 -51.34 30.15 3.82
C ARG A 4 -50.95 29.39 2.54
N LYS A 5 -51.77 29.50 1.47
CA LYS A 5 -51.45 28.90 0.16
C LYS A 5 -50.31 29.62 -0.56
N PHE A 6 -50.27 30.96 -0.42
CA PHE A 6 -49.19 31.77 -0.97
C PHE A 6 -47.83 31.45 -0.30
N LEU A 7 -47.80 31.32 1.03
CA LEU A 7 -46.58 30.98 1.77
C LEU A 7 -46.09 29.56 1.49
N LYS A 8 -47.00 28.58 1.33
CA LYS A 8 -46.62 27.20 0.91
C LYS A 8 -46.06 27.15 -0.51
N ASN A 9 -46.63 27.87 -1.44
CA ASN A 9 -46.20 27.90 -2.82
C ASN A 9 -44.90 28.72 -2.99
N SER A 10 -44.69 29.76 -2.18
CA SER A 10 -43.42 30.53 -2.15
C SER A 10 -42.28 29.74 -1.52
N ALA A 11 -42.55 28.92 -0.49
CA ALA A 11 -41.54 28.05 0.11
C ALA A 11 -41.12 26.91 -0.83
N LEU A 12 -42.05 26.36 -1.63
CA LEU A 12 -41.75 25.35 -2.66
C LEU A 12 -41.02 25.96 -3.87
N ALA A 13 -41.35 27.20 -4.26
CA ALA A 13 -40.65 27.88 -5.35
C ALA A 13 -39.21 28.28 -4.96
N SER A 14 -38.99 28.72 -3.72
CA SER A 14 -37.66 29.03 -3.23
C SER A 14 -36.76 27.80 -3.06
N SER A 15 -37.31 26.63 -2.72
CA SER A 15 -36.54 25.39 -2.65
C SER A 15 -36.07 24.88 -4.02
N LEU A 16 -36.82 25.16 -5.08
CA LEU A 16 -36.44 24.83 -6.47
C LEU A 16 -35.31 25.69 -7.03
N PHE A 17 -35.10 26.90 -6.52
CA PHE A 17 -33.99 27.77 -6.92
C PHE A 17 -32.65 27.39 -6.22
N PHE A 18 -32.71 26.73 -5.07
CA PHE A 18 -31.51 26.32 -4.34
C PHE A 18 -30.99 24.94 -4.74
N VAL A 19 -31.85 24.05 -5.26
CA VAL A 19 -31.51 22.69 -5.66
C VAL A 19 -30.43 22.64 -6.76
N PRO A 20 -30.50 23.43 -7.87
CA PRO A 20 -29.43 23.42 -8.89
C PRO A 20 -28.08 23.89 -8.37
N ASN A 21 -28.05 24.90 -7.51
CA ASN A 21 -26.80 25.42 -6.93
C ASN A 21 -26.22 24.48 -5.87
N PHE A 22 -27.06 23.81 -5.12
CA PHE A 22 -26.66 22.78 -4.17
C PHE A 22 -26.13 21.53 -4.88
N LEU A 23 -26.75 21.09 -5.96
CA LEU A 23 -26.25 19.99 -6.79
C LEU A 23 -24.93 20.35 -7.50
N LYS A 24 -24.81 21.59 -8.03
CA LYS A 24 -23.54 22.09 -8.54
C LYS A 24 -22.46 22.18 -7.46
N ALA A 25 -22.80 22.66 -6.28
CA ALA A 25 -21.90 22.69 -5.15
C ALA A 25 -21.48 21.29 -4.68
N LEU A 26 -22.33 20.27 -4.87
CA LEU A 26 -21.96 18.86 -4.65
C LEU A 26 -21.09 18.27 -5.78
N GLU A 27 -21.29 18.71 -7.03
CA GLU A 27 -20.42 18.35 -8.16
C GLU A 27 -19.03 18.99 -8.05
N ASP A 28 -18.95 20.23 -7.51
CA ASP A 28 -17.70 20.96 -7.26
C ASP A 28 -17.05 20.66 -5.90
N VAL A 29 -17.67 19.85 -5.05
CA VAL A 29 -17.05 19.34 -3.84
C VAL A 29 -15.94 18.39 -4.26
N ASP A 30 -14.70 18.87 -4.16
CA ASP A 30 -13.51 18.03 -4.31
C ASP A 30 -13.61 16.90 -3.28
N LEU A 31 -14.08 15.72 -3.73
CA LEU A 31 -14.17 14.52 -2.90
C LEU A 31 -12.81 14.16 -2.28
N ASN A 32 -11.70 14.64 -2.88
CA ASN A 32 -10.37 14.52 -2.32
C ASN A 32 -10.21 15.42 -1.08
N ALA A 33 -10.84 16.62 -1.07
CA ALA A 33 -10.87 17.50 0.10
C ALA A 33 -11.69 16.94 1.26
N LEU A 34 -12.64 16.04 0.99
CA LEU A 34 -13.41 15.31 2.01
C LEU A 34 -12.69 14.07 2.56
N GLY A 35 -11.45 13.81 2.14
CA GLY A 35 -10.64 12.72 2.67
C GLY A 35 -11.10 11.32 2.24
N TYR A 36 -11.67 11.20 1.04
CA TYR A 36 -12.05 9.89 0.47
C TYR A 36 -10.87 9.11 -0.12
N ASN A 37 -9.71 9.73 -0.24
CA ASN A 37 -8.51 9.10 -0.76
C ASN A 37 -8.08 7.91 0.08
N LYS A 38 -7.74 6.82 -0.58
CA LYS A 38 -7.29 5.57 0.01
C LYS A 38 -5.87 5.26 -0.43
N LEU A 39 -5.10 4.72 0.48
CA LEU A 39 -3.76 4.21 0.22
C LEU A 39 -3.77 2.69 0.39
N VAL A 40 -3.31 1.98 -0.62
CA VAL A 40 -3.05 0.54 -0.55
C VAL A 40 -1.55 0.33 -0.63
N VAL A 41 -0.97 -0.26 0.40
CA VAL A 41 0.47 -0.57 0.45
C VAL A 41 0.65 -2.07 0.23
N ILE A 42 1.54 -2.42 -0.69
CA ILE A 42 1.91 -3.81 -0.99
C ILE A 42 3.40 -3.98 -0.71
N GLN A 43 3.75 -4.87 0.21
CA GLN A 43 5.14 -5.26 0.46
C GLN A 43 5.48 -6.53 -0.32
N LEU A 44 6.55 -6.48 -1.12
CA LEU A 44 7.19 -7.66 -1.71
C LEU A 44 8.28 -8.12 -0.73
N SER A 45 7.91 -9.01 0.20
CA SER A 45 8.75 -9.38 1.33
C SER A 45 9.80 -10.44 0.95
N GLY A 46 11.03 -10.17 1.29
CA GLY A 46 12.19 -11.01 1.02
C GLY A 46 13.25 -10.35 0.13
N GLY A 47 13.15 -9.05 -0.15
CA GLY A 47 14.11 -8.34 -0.99
C GLY A 47 13.97 -8.72 -2.47
N ASN A 48 12.96 -8.18 -3.13
CA ASN A 48 12.75 -8.36 -4.57
C ASN A 48 13.99 -7.98 -5.38
N ASP A 49 14.36 -8.78 -6.37
CA ASP A 49 15.44 -8.43 -7.29
C ASP A 49 15.01 -7.36 -8.29
N GLY A 50 15.35 -6.12 -8.00
CA GLY A 50 15.00 -4.96 -8.81
C GLY A 50 15.58 -5.03 -10.22
N LEU A 51 16.81 -5.56 -10.40
CA LEU A 51 17.44 -5.67 -11.73
C LEU A 51 16.85 -6.77 -12.60
N ASN A 52 16.22 -7.79 -12.01
CA ASN A 52 15.43 -8.79 -12.74
C ASN A 52 13.94 -8.46 -12.78
N THR A 53 13.54 -7.32 -12.25
CA THR A 53 12.19 -6.75 -12.33
C THR A 53 12.11 -5.64 -13.39
N ILE A 54 12.98 -4.63 -13.26
CA ILE A 54 13.25 -3.56 -14.24
C ILE A 54 14.64 -3.82 -14.82
N VAL A 55 14.68 -4.43 -15.98
CA VAL A 55 15.89 -5.01 -16.55
C VAL A 55 16.62 -4.01 -17.42
N PRO A 56 17.92 -3.69 -17.12
CA PRO A 56 18.74 -2.85 -17.97
C PRO A 56 19.30 -3.65 -19.17
N TYR A 57 18.44 -3.99 -20.11
CA TYR A 57 18.68 -5.02 -21.14
C TYR A 57 19.72 -4.63 -22.20
N ARG A 58 20.15 -3.38 -22.24
CA ARG A 58 21.27 -2.91 -23.11
C ARG A 58 22.58 -2.73 -22.35
N ASN A 59 22.59 -2.96 -21.04
CA ASN A 59 23.78 -2.77 -20.22
C ASN A 59 24.59 -4.07 -20.11
N ASP A 60 25.77 -4.11 -20.71
CA ASP A 60 26.66 -5.28 -20.72
C ASP A 60 27.16 -5.64 -19.31
N LEU A 61 27.27 -4.68 -18.38
CA LEU A 61 27.65 -4.94 -17.00
C LEU A 61 26.60 -5.79 -16.28
N TYR A 62 25.32 -5.65 -16.63
CA TYR A 62 24.25 -6.48 -16.09
C TYR A 62 24.46 -7.96 -16.47
N TYR A 63 24.71 -8.26 -17.74
CA TYR A 63 24.95 -9.62 -18.20
C TYR A 63 26.27 -10.19 -17.67
N LYS A 64 27.32 -9.37 -17.61
CA LYS A 64 28.62 -9.76 -17.04
C LYS A 64 28.53 -10.11 -15.56
N ALA A 65 27.73 -9.36 -14.78
CA ALA A 65 27.53 -9.60 -13.37
C ALA A 65 26.60 -10.80 -13.07
N ARG A 66 25.77 -11.19 -14.03
CA ARG A 66 24.72 -12.22 -13.88
C ARG A 66 24.71 -13.22 -15.03
N PRO A 67 25.83 -13.93 -15.30
CA PRO A 67 25.94 -14.81 -16.47
C PRO A 67 24.88 -15.90 -16.52
N GLU A 68 24.36 -16.36 -15.36
CA GLU A 68 23.37 -17.45 -15.27
C GLU A 68 21.94 -16.97 -14.99
N ILE A 69 21.78 -15.84 -14.29
CA ILE A 69 20.46 -15.39 -13.85
C ILE A 69 19.97 -14.12 -14.54
N ALA A 70 20.74 -13.57 -15.48
CA ALA A 70 20.28 -12.43 -16.27
C ALA A 70 19.03 -12.80 -17.10
N VAL A 71 18.07 -11.90 -17.15
CA VAL A 71 16.88 -12.07 -18.00
C VAL A 71 17.28 -11.95 -19.46
N SER A 72 16.93 -12.95 -20.27
CA SER A 72 17.24 -12.96 -21.70
C SER A 72 16.58 -11.77 -22.43
N LYS A 73 17.26 -11.17 -23.40
CA LYS A 73 16.74 -10.05 -24.20
C LYS A 73 15.39 -10.34 -24.85
N ASN A 74 15.12 -11.62 -25.18
CA ASN A 74 13.87 -12.05 -25.78
C ASN A 74 12.69 -12.15 -24.78
N GLU A 75 13.00 -12.06 -23.48
CA GLU A 75 12.02 -12.18 -22.39
C GLU A 75 11.70 -10.84 -21.75
N ILE A 76 12.06 -9.75 -22.42
CA ILE A 76 11.93 -8.37 -21.93
C ILE A 76 10.83 -7.64 -22.69
N ILE A 77 9.99 -6.98 -21.91
CA ILE A 77 8.97 -6.05 -22.44
C ILE A 77 9.53 -4.65 -22.33
N LYS A 78 9.91 -4.05 -23.44
CA LYS A 78 10.56 -2.73 -23.49
C LYS A 78 9.69 -1.65 -22.85
N LEU A 79 10.32 -0.83 -22.01
CA LEU A 79 9.77 0.41 -21.45
C LEU A 79 10.33 1.62 -22.18
N ASN A 80 11.64 1.65 -22.41
CA ASN A 80 12.36 2.60 -23.23
C ASN A 80 13.53 1.89 -23.94
N ASP A 81 14.51 2.62 -24.45
CA ASP A 81 15.64 2.05 -25.17
C ASP A 81 16.61 1.27 -24.26
N ASP A 82 16.66 1.55 -22.96
CA ASP A 82 17.62 0.96 -22.03
C ASP A 82 17.00 -0.01 -21.02
N LEU A 83 15.75 0.23 -20.60
CA LEU A 83 15.06 -0.50 -19.55
C LEU A 83 13.83 -1.23 -20.07
N GLY A 84 13.57 -2.39 -19.50
CA GLY A 84 12.36 -3.16 -19.79
C GLY A 84 11.84 -3.92 -18.58
N PHE A 85 10.57 -4.28 -18.62
CA PHE A 85 9.98 -5.21 -17.67
C PHE A 85 10.41 -6.64 -17.93
N HIS A 86 10.58 -7.41 -16.87
CA HIS A 86 10.53 -8.86 -16.96
C HIS A 86 9.23 -9.33 -17.64
N LYS A 87 9.27 -10.36 -18.49
CA LYS A 87 8.10 -10.87 -19.28
C LYS A 87 6.84 -11.09 -18.45
N LYS A 88 6.99 -11.51 -17.18
CA LYS A 88 5.87 -11.78 -16.26
C LYS A 88 5.13 -10.53 -15.80
N LEU A 89 5.70 -9.35 -16.03
CA LEU A 89 5.05 -8.06 -15.72
C LEU A 89 4.20 -7.51 -16.87
N LEU A 90 3.88 -8.31 -17.89
CA LEU A 90 3.00 -7.91 -19.01
C LEU A 90 1.66 -7.28 -18.55
N PRO A 91 0.99 -7.75 -17.48
CA PRO A 91 -0.21 -7.08 -16.96
C PRO A 91 0.06 -5.64 -16.48
N LEU A 92 1.25 -5.36 -15.93
CA LEU A 92 1.63 -4.01 -15.51
C LEU A 92 2.02 -3.11 -16.68
N LYS A 93 2.48 -3.68 -17.79
CA LYS A 93 2.75 -2.90 -19.03
C LYS A 93 1.50 -2.17 -19.50
N LYS A 94 0.32 -2.80 -19.36
CA LYS A 94 -0.96 -2.16 -19.68
C LYS A 94 -1.27 -0.96 -18.77
N LEU A 95 -0.85 -0.99 -17.51
CA LEU A 95 -0.97 0.15 -16.61
C LEU A 95 0.02 1.26 -16.97
N TYR A 96 1.26 0.87 -17.29
CA TYR A 96 2.30 1.77 -17.75
C TYR A 96 1.87 2.53 -19.03
N ASP A 97 1.36 1.80 -20.02
CA ASP A 97 0.95 2.40 -21.32
C ASP A 97 -0.25 3.34 -21.20
N ARG A 98 -1.07 3.18 -20.14
CA ARG A 98 -2.19 4.08 -19.85
C ARG A 98 -1.83 5.28 -18.98
N GLY A 99 -0.58 5.33 -18.49
CA GLY A 99 -0.16 6.35 -17.55
C GLY A 99 -0.63 6.13 -16.12
N ASP A 100 -1.11 4.94 -15.78
CA ASP A 100 -1.57 4.57 -14.45
C ASP A 100 -0.43 4.13 -13.51
N LEU A 101 0.81 4.07 -13.98
CA LEU A 101 1.97 3.55 -13.25
C LEU A 101 3.16 4.53 -13.33
N SER A 102 3.78 4.80 -12.19
CA SER A 102 5.08 5.45 -12.04
C SER A 102 6.06 4.48 -11.38
N ILE A 103 7.25 4.35 -11.94
CA ILE A 103 8.34 3.49 -11.47
C ILE A 103 9.45 4.38 -10.96
N ILE A 104 9.71 4.30 -9.66
CA ILE A 104 10.77 5.08 -9.01
C ILE A 104 11.94 4.13 -8.77
N ASN A 105 13.04 4.35 -9.48
CA ASN A 105 14.25 3.55 -9.36
C ASN A 105 15.15 4.07 -8.24
N ASN A 106 16.10 3.25 -7.82
CA ASN A 106 17.18 3.62 -6.87
C ASN A 106 16.65 4.13 -5.53
N VAL A 107 15.55 3.53 -5.05
CA VAL A 107 14.96 3.89 -3.76
C VAL A 107 15.62 3.11 -2.63
N GLY A 108 16.03 3.81 -1.59
CA GLY A 108 16.66 3.23 -0.41
C GLY A 108 16.72 4.22 0.74
N TYR A 109 17.75 4.13 1.57
CA TYR A 109 17.97 5.02 2.72
C TYR A 109 19.43 5.01 3.17
N PRO A 110 19.89 6.01 3.94
CA PRO A 110 21.27 6.07 4.44
C PRO A 110 21.60 4.89 5.37
N ASN A 111 22.80 4.32 5.21
CA ASN A 111 23.31 3.19 6.01
C ASN A 111 22.34 1.98 5.97
N PRO A 112 22.09 1.41 4.79
CA PRO A 112 21.05 0.38 4.64
C PRO A 112 21.40 -0.88 5.42
N SER A 113 20.39 -1.44 6.09
CA SER A 113 20.48 -2.77 6.72
C SER A 113 20.25 -3.86 5.67
N ARG A 114 20.96 -4.96 5.77
CA ARG A 114 20.78 -6.16 4.95
C ARG A 114 20.08 -7.30 5.72
N SER A 115 19.59 -7.03 6.93
CA SER A 115 18.71 -7.92 7.68
C SER A 115 17.26 -7.68 7.28
N HIS A 116 16.53 -8.71 6.88
CA HIS A 116 15.10 -8.63 6.58
C HIS A 116 14.31 -7.99 7.71
N PHE A 117 14.52 -8.47 8.94
CA PHE A 117 13.82 -7.94 10.12
C PHE A 117 14.09 -6.45 10.28
N ARG A 118 15.36 -6.06 10.30
CA ARG A 118 15.70 -4.65 10.54
C ARG A 118 15.29 -3.74 9.40
N SER A 119 15.47 -4.17 8.16
CA SER A 119 15.06 -3.35 7.01
C SER A 119 13.56 -3.20 6.91
N THR A 120 12.82 -4.27 7.18
CA THR A 120 11.35 -4.21 7.28
C THR A 120 10.91 -3.23 8.37
N ASP A 121 11.50 -3.28 9.56
CA ASP A 121 11.21 -2.31 10.64
C ASP A 121 11.47 -0.87 10.20
N ILE A 122 12.57 -0.61 9.50
CA ILE A 122 12.91 0.73 9.00
C ILE A 122 11.86 1.23 8.01
N TRP A 123 11.47 0.43 7.03
CA TRP A 123 10.43 0.79 6.07
C TRP A 123 9.04 0.94 6.73
N GLN A 124 8.69 0.05 7.65
CA GLN A 124 7.41 0.09 8.36
C GLN A 124 7.32 1.24 9.37
N SER A 125 8.44 1.61 9.99
CA SER A 125 8.49 2.72 10.94
C SER A 125 8.83 4.07 10.33
N ALA A 126 9.42 4.10 9.12
CA ALA A 126 10.06 5.27 8.53
C ALA A 126 11.19 5.87 9.40
N SER A 127 11.84 5.05 10.24
CA SER A 127 12.95 5.45 11.11
C SER A 127 14.27 5.56 10.35
N ASN A 128 15.30 6.12 10.99
CA ASN A 128 16.66 5.95 10.51
C ASN A 128 17.18 4.53 10.83
N SER A 129 18.23 4.12 10.16
CA SER A 129 18.81 2.77 10.33
C SER A 129 19.34 2.48 11.74
N ASN A 130 19.70 3.51 12.50
CA ASN A 130 20.18 3.43 13.88
C ASN A 130 19.10 3.73 14.94
N GLU A 131 17.84 3.96 14.52
CA GLU A 131 16.73 4.27 15.42
C GLU A 131 15.74 3.08 15.47
N TYR A 132 15.37 2.64 16.67
CA TYR A 132 14.36 1.61 16.90
C TYR A 132 13.10 2.25 17.46
N THR A 133 11.97 2.01 16.82
CA THR A 133 10.67 2.55 17.24
C THR A 133 9.64 1.44 17.38
N GLN A 134 8.69 1.64 18.29
CA GLN A 134 7.58 0.70 18.52
C GLN A 134 6.34 1.06 17.69
N THR A 135 6.41 2.12 16.90
CA THR A 135 5.29 2.62 16.10
C THR A 135 5.63 2.69 14.61
N GLY A 136 4.68 2.27 13.78
CA GLY A 136 4.75 2.38 12.33
C GLY A 136 4.28 3.76 11.84
N TRP A 137 4.70 4.14 10.64
CA TRP A 137 4.32 5.45 10.09
C TRP A 137 2.82 5.57 9.80
N LEU A 138 2.14 4.49 9.40
CA LEU A 138 0.69 4.47 9.21
C LEU A 138 -0.06 4.32 10.54
N GLY A 139 0.54 3.71 11.56
CA GLY A 139 0.03 3.73 12.92
C GLY A 139 0.04 5.15 13.50
N ARG A 140 1.13 5.90 13.32
CA ARG A 140 1.19 7.33 13.70
C ARG A 140 0.21 8.20 12.90
N TYR A 141 -0.03 7.86 11.61
CA TYR A 141 -1.10 8.48 10.85
C TYR A 141 -2.47 8.23 11.50
N LEU A 142 -2.74 6.99 11.92
CA LEU A 142 -4.00 6.63 12.60
C LEU A 142 -4.14 7.35 13.95
N ASP A 143 -3.07 7.47 14.74
CA ASP A 143 -3.06 8.24 15.98
C ASP A 143 -3.44 9.71 15.78
N ALA A 144 -2.86 10.33 14.74
CA ALA A 144 -3.01 11.75 14.49
C ALA A 144 -4.32 12.14 13.81
N TYR A 145 -4.84 11.29 12.92
CA TYR A 145 -5.95 11.62 12.03
C TYR A 145 -7.07 10.57 12.00
N GLY A 146 -6.82 9.36 12.51
CA GLY A 146 -7.81 8.30 12.58
C GLY A 146 -8.75 8.46 13.78
N LYS A 147 -10.00 8.03 13.61
CA LYS A 147 -11.02 8.00 14.67
C LYS A 147 -11.31 6.59 15.16
N LYS A 148 -11.17 5.60 14.27
CA LYS A 148 -11.49 4.18 14.50
C LYS A 148 -10.36 3.28 14.00
N ALA A 149 -10.20 2.12 14.64
CA ALA A 149 -9.17 1.15 14.29
C ALA A 149 -9.30 0.64 12.84
N HIS A 150 -10.52 0.42 12.34
CA HIS A 150 -10.77 -0.04 10.97
C HIS A 150 -10.41 0.98 9.87
N GLN A 151 -9.97 2.19 10.24
CA GLN A 151 -9.47 3.14 9.23
C GLN A 151 -8.07 2.78 8.70
N ALA A 152 -7.42 1.78 9.32
CA ALA A 152 -6.21 1.13 8.80
C ALA A 152 -6.36 -0.40 8.94
N ILE A 153 -6.33 -1.13 7.82
CA ILE A 153 -6.57 -2.58 7.80
C ILE A 153 -5.41 -3.29 7.09
N GLU A 154 -4.88 -4.32 7.73
CA GLU A 154 -3.95 -5.28 7.14
C GLU A 154 -4.67 -6.59 6.81
N ILE A 155 -4.44 -7.11 5.62
CA ILE A 155 -5.01 -8.40 5.21
C ILE A 155 -4.04 -9.51 5.58
N ASP A 156 -4.01 -9.85 6.86
CA ASP A 156 -3.18 -10.89 7.45
C ASP A 156 -3.80 -11.41 8.76
N ASP A 157 -3.15 -12.37 9.40
CA ASP A 157 -3.52 -12.91 10.72
C ASP A 157 -2.96 -12.10 11.88
N SER A 158 -1.88 -11.36 11.66
CA SER A 158 -1.20 -10.57 12.67
C SER A 158 -0.97 -9.14 12.17
N LEU A 159 -0.98 -8.20 13.10
CA LEU A 159 -0.77 -6.79 12.80
C LEU A 159 0.73 -6.47 12.76
N SER A 160 1.21 -6.01 11.60
CA SER A 160 2.58 -5.56 11.39
C SER A 160 2.84 -4.23 12.11
N LEU A 161 4.13 -3.92 12.33
CA LEU A 161 4.56 -2.66 12.92
C LEU A 161 4.02 -1.44 12.16
N VAL A 162 3.89 -1.52 10.85
CA VAL A 162 3.45 -0.40 9.99
C VAL A 162 2.12 0.23 10.44
N LEU A 163 1.18 -0.57 10.98
CA LEU A 163 -0.13 -0.12 11.45
C LEU A 163 -0.25 0.01 12.97
N LYS A 164 0.86 -0.15 13.71
CA LYS A 164 0.88 0.05 15.16
C LYS A 164 1.18 1.51 15.48
N GLY A 165 0.26 2.18 16.15
CA GLY A 165 0.44 3.50 16.72
C GLY A 165 0.80 3.43 18.20
N GLU A 166 0.97 4.58 18.82
CA GLU A 166 1.16 4.71 20.26
C GLU A 166 -0.18 4.58 21.02
N PHE A 167 -1.24 5.17 20.46
CA PHE A 167 -2.57 5.23 21.08
C PHE A 167 -3.61 4.41 20.34
N LYS A 168 -3.44 4.20 19.03
CA LYS A 168 -4.37 3.45 18.18
C LYS A 168 -3.62 2.50 17.27
N ASN A 169 -4.10 1.28 17.21
CA ASN A 169 -3.64 0.29 16.25
C ASN A 169 -4.66 0.10 15.13
N GLY A 170 -4.18 -0.22 13.94
CA GLY A 170 -5.03 -0.76 12.89
C GLY A 170 -5.58 -2.14 13.23
N ILE A 171 -6.21 -2.78 12.26
CA ILE A 171 -6.78 -4.12 12.41
C ILE A 171 -6.11 -5.06 11.41
N ALA A 172 -5.70 -6.24 11.87
CA ALA A 172 -5.37 -7.36 11.00
C ALA A 172 -6.58 -8.27 10.84
N ALA A 173 -6.92 -8.61 9.59
CA ALA A 173 -8.03 -9.52 9.31
C ALA A 173 -7.89 -10.16 7.92
N ARG A 174 -8.00 -11.48 7.82
CA ARG A 174 -8.05 -12.15 6.50
C ARG A 174 -9.26 -11.72 5.65
N ASN A 175 -10.39 -11.50 6.31
CA ASN A 175 -11.63 -10.96 5.74
C ASN A 175 -12.61 -10.57 6.85
N ALA A 176 -13.67 -9.84 6.49
CA ALA A 176 -14.66 -9.35 7.45
C ALA A 176 -15.39 -10.48 8.22
N SER A 177 -15.71 -11.59 7.54
CA SER A 177 -16.44 -12.71 8.17
C SER A 177 -15.60 -13.44 9.20
N SER A 178 -14.31 -13.70 8.93
CA SER A 178 -13.42 -14.35 9.89
C SER A 178 -13.22 -13.48 11.12
N LEU A 179 -12.97 -12.18 10.94
CA LEU A 179 -12.83 -11.23 12.04
C LEU A 179 -14.11 -11.17 12.89
N TYR A 180 -15.27 -11.05 12.23
CA TYR A 180 -16.56 -11.04 12.92
C TYR A 180 -16.78 -12.30 13.79
N LYS A 181 -16.53 -13.49 13.21
CA LYS A 181 -16.68 -14.76 13.93
C LYS A 181 -15.76 -14.83 15.16
N SER A 182 -14.46 -14.53 14.99
CA SER A 182 -13.49 -14.59 16.09
C SER A 182 -13.86 -13.67 17.26
N LEU A 183 -14.36 -12.46 16.97
CA LEU A 183 -14.74 -11.49 18.00
C LEU A 183 -16.17 -11.71 18.58
N HIS A 184 -16.90 -12.72 18.07
CA HIS A 184 -18.21 -13.15 18.58
C HIS A 184 -18.16 -14.54 19.25
N GLU A 185 -17.00 -15.15 19.35
CA GLU A 185 -16.82 -16.40 20.10
C GLU A 185 -17.18 -16.21 21.59
N SER A 186 -17.69 -17.28 22.20
CA SER A 186 -18.16 -17.26 23.59
C SER A 186 -17.08 -16.80 24.57
N ASN A 187 -15.84 -17.22 24.37
CA ASN A 187 -14.71 -16.84 25.22
C ASN A 187 -14.41 -15.34 25.14
N PHE A 188 -14.42 -14.75 23.94
CA PHE A 188 -14.22 -13.31 23.75
C PHE A 188 -15.32 -12.49 24.43
N ASN A 189 -16.57 -12.90 24.23
CA ASN A 189 -17.73 -12.24 24.87
C ASN A 189 -17.69 -12.38 26.39
N ARG A 190 -17.23 -13.53 26.93
CA ARG A 190 -17.08 -13.74 28.36
C ARG A 190 -16.01 -12.83 28.96
N ILE A 191 -14.87 -12.66 28.30
CA ILE A 191 -13.82 -11.71 28.72
C ILE A 191 -14.37 -10.28 28.73
N LEU A 192 -15.11 -9.86 27.70
CA LEU A 192 -15.74 -8.53 27.66
C LEU A 192 -16.80 -8.34 28.75
N ALA A 193 -17.57 -9.39 29.09
CA ALA A 193 -18.59 -9.34 30.14
C ALA A 193 -18.02 -9.31 31.55
N TYR A 194 -16.77 -9.74 31.72
CA TYR A 194 -16.07 -9.72 33.03
C TYR A 194 -15.66 -8.30 33.47
N GLN A 195 -16.16 -7.29 32.82
CA GLN A 195 -15.94 -5.88 33.10
C GLN A 195 -16.47 -5.52 34.51
N ASN A 196 -15.63 -5.63 35.52
CA ASN A 196 -15.88 -4.99 36.79
C ASN A 196 -15.47 -3.52 36.67
N SER A 197 -16.38 -2.60 36.88
CA SER A 197 -16.20 -1.15 36.75
C SER A 197 -15.01 -0.57 37.52
N ASN A 198 -14.45 -1.32 38.47
CA ASN A 198 -13.32 -0.93 39.30
C ASN A 198 -11.93 -1.08 38.67
N HIS A 199 -11.79 -1.82 37.57
CA HIS A 199 -10.50 -2.07 36.93
C HIS A 199 -10.22 -1.20 35.68
N LEU A 200 -11.17 -0.38 35.22
CA LEU A 200 -10.97 0.54 34.08
C LEU A 200 -9.94 1.64 34.38
N ASN A 201 -9.58 1.84 35.64
CA ASN A 201 -8.57 2.81 36.06
C ASN A 201 -7.13 2.25 36.06
N GLU A 202 -6.94 0.95 35.88
CA GLU A 202 -5.64 0.36 35.68
C GLU A 202 -5.19 0.57 34.22
N HIS A 203 -4.15 1.36 34.00
CA HIS A 203 -3.70 1.85 32.70
C HIS A 203 -3.63 0.75 31.63
N ASN A 204 -3.10 -0.42 31.94
CA ASN A 204 -2.92 -1.50 30.97
C ASN A 204 -4.21 -2.30 30.70
N LEU A 205 -5.03 -2.53 31.73
CA LEU A 205 -6.25 -3.31 31.62
C LEU A 205 -7.35 -2.50 30.92
N GLY A 206 -7.50 -1.23 31.27
CA GLY A 206 -8.42 -0.30 30.61
C GLY A 206 -8.12 -0.12 29.11
N TYR A 207 -6.83 -0.03 28.75
CA TYR A 207 -6.39 0.02 27.36
C TYR A 207 -6.77 -1.27 26.59
N LEU A 208 -6.53 -2.45 27.19
CA LEU A 208 -6.89 -3.73 26.58
C LEU A 208 -8.40 -3.84 26.32
N TYR A 209 -9.24 -3.53 27.32
CA TYR A 209 -10.69 -3.56 27.17
C TYR A 209 -11.20 -2.61 26.09
N LYS A 210 -10.68 -1.38 26.08
CA LYS A 210 -11.03 -0.39 25.04
C LYS A 210 -10.67 -0.91 23.66
N THR A 211 -9.48 -1.48 23.51
CA THR A 211 -9.02 -2.07 22.24
C THR A 211 -9.93 -3.22 21.79
N MET A 212 -10.36 -4.09 22.72
CA MET A 212 -11.29 -5.19 22.43
C MET A 212 -12.68 -4.69 22.01
N ILE A 213 -13.21 -3.67 22.66
CA ILE A 213 -14.50 -3.04 22.30
C ILE A 213 -14.42 -2.38 20.92
N ASP A 214 -13.36 -1.62 20.66
CA ASP A 214 -13.13 -0.96 19.37
C ASP A 214 -12.95 -1.98 18.24
N ALA A 215 -12.24 -3.07 18.48
CA ALA A 215 -12.09 -4.18 17.54
C ALA A 215 -13.43 -4.84 17.22
N LYS A 216 -14.27 -5.13 18.24
CA LYS A 216 -15.60 -5.73 18.05
C LYS A 216 -16.54 -4.81 17.30
N SER A 217 -16.58 -3.52 17.65
CA SER A 217 -17.37 -2.51 16.93
C SER A 217 -16.94 -2.41 15.47
N SER A 218 -15.63 -2.40 15.21
CA SER A 218 -15.06 -2.38 13.87
C SER A 218 -15.40 -3.64 13.07
N ALA A 219 -15.33 -4.81 13.69
CA ALA A 219 -15.69 -6.08 13.05
C ALA A 219 -17.16 -6.12 12.62
N ASN A 220 -18.06 -5.63 13.48
CA ASN A 220 -19.50 -5.50 13.13
C ASN A 220 -19.69 -4.58 11.92
N TYR A 221 -19.06 -3.42 11.95
CA TYR A 221 -19.11 -2.45 10.86
C TYR A 221 -18.61 -3.04 9.55
N LEU A 222 -17.43 -3.68 9.56
CA LEU A 222 -16.84 -4.32 8.39
C LEU A 222 -17.76 -5.42 7.84
N PHE A 223 -18.28 -6.29 8.72
CA PHE A 223 -19.13 -7.41 8.33
C PHE A 223 -20.43 -6.94 7.67
N GLU A 224 -21.13 -5.97 8.28
CA GLU A 224 -22.39 -5.46 7.73
C GLU A 224 -22.17 -4.70 6.41
N LYS A 225 -21.15 -3.86 6.32
CA LYS A 225 -20.84 -3.10 5.11
C LYS A 225 -20.44 -4.00 3.94
N THR A 226 -19.63 -5.02 4.17
CA THR A 226 -19.17 -5.89 3.08
C THR A 226 -20.25 -6.76 2.44
N LYS A 227 -21.40 -6.94 3.09
CA LYS A 227 -22.56 -7.59 2.48
C LYS A 227 -23.14 -6.81 1.29
N THR A 228 -22.88 -5.51 1.22
CA THR A 228 -23.46 -4.62 0.19
C THR A 228 -22.77 -4.74 -1.16
N TYR A 229 -21.59 -5.36 -1.23
CA TYR A 229 -20.81 -5.45 -2.45
C TYR A 229 -20.32 -6.86 -2.73
N ASN A 230 -20.51 -7.28 -3.98
CA ASN A 230 -19.97 -8.56 -4.49
C ASN A 230 -19.23 -8.30 -5.80
N SER A 231 -17.92 -8.54 -5.81
CA SER A 231 -17.10 -8.28 -6.99
C SER A 231 -17.50 -9.18 -8.16
N LYS A 232 -17.68 -8.57 -9.33
CA LYS A 232 -17.86 -9.26 -10.62
C LYS A 232 -16.51 -9.50 -11.34
N GLN A 233 -15.40 -9.05 -10.75
CA GLN A 233 -14.06 -9.23 -11.28
C GLN A 233 -13.55 -10.63 -10.96
N THR A 234 -13.04 -11.32 -11.99
CA THR A 234 -12.32 -12.59 -11.79
C THR A 234 -10.90 -12.30 -11.30
N TYR A 235 -10.57 -12.84 -10.14
CA TYR A 235 -9.21 -12.82 -9.60
C TYR A 235 -8.53 -14.18 -9.84
N PRO A 236 -7.21 -14.21 -10.10
CA PRO A 236 -6.48 -15.45 -10.27
C PRO A 236 -6.65 -16.38 -9.06
N SER A 237 -7.04 -17.63 -9.31
CA SER A 237 -7.05 -18.68 -8.28
C SER A 237 -5.61 -19.05 -7.87
N LYS A 238 -5.43 -19.54 -6.65
CA LYS A 238 -4.11 -19.94 -6.10
C LYS A 238 -3.07 -18.81 -6.08
N ASN A 239 -3.51 -17.57 -6.10
CA ASN A 239 -2.67 -16.38 -5.95
C ASN A 239 -2.99 -15.72 -4.60
N PRO A 240 -2.09 -15.83 -3.60
CA PRO A 240 -2.35 -15.31 -2.26
C PRO A 240 -2.54 -13.79 -2.24
N LEU A 241 -1.72 -13.05 -3.02
CA LEU A 241 -1.86 -11.61 -3.13
C LEU A 241 -3.19 -11.21 -3.80
N ALA A 242 -3.59 -11.91 -4.85
CA ALA A 242 -4.88 -11.66 -5.49
C ALA A 242 -6.06 -11.87 -4.54
N GLY A 243 -5.98 -12.85 -3.63
CA GLY A 243 -6.95 -13.07 -2.56
C GLY A 243 -7.03 -11.88 -1.59
N GLN A 244 -5.89 -11.39 -1.13
CA GLN A 244 -5.80 -10.21 -0.27
C GLN A 244 -6.37 -8.97 -0.98
N LEU A 245 -5.95 -8.71 -2.22
CA LEU A 245 -6.40 -7.56 -3.02
C LEU A 245 -7.90 -7.63 -3.35
N LYS A 246 -8.47 -8.82 -3.55
CA LYS A 246 -9.92 -9.03 -3.69
C LYS A 246 -10.68 -8.58 -2.43
N THR A 247 -10.17 -8.94 -1.25
CA THR A 247 -10.74 -8.50 0.02
C THR A 247 -10.66 -6.98 0.18
N ILE A 248 -9.51 -6.37 -0.17
CA ILE A 248 -9.34 -4.90 -0.17
C ILE A 248 -10.33 -4.24 -1.14
N ALA A 249 -10.48 -4.77 -2.37
CA ALA A 249 -11.46 -4.26 -3.32
C ALA A 249 -12.89 -4.32 -2.79
N GLN A 250 -13.26 -5.43 -2.13
CA GLN A 250 -14.55 -5.56 -1.46
C GLN A 250 -14.73 -4.47 -0.39
N PHE A 251 -13.74 -4.21 0.44
CA PHE A 251 -13.79 -3.18 1.46
C PHE A 251 -13.95 -1.78 0.84
N ILE A 252 -13.14 -1.45 -0.16
CA ILE A 252 -13.19 -0.16 -0.85
C ILE A 252 -14.57 0.06 -1.51
N ASN A 253 -15.03 -0.92 -2.28
CA ASN A 253 -16.24 -0.80 -3.09
C ASN A 253 -17.54 -0.93 -2.26
N SER A 254 -17.45 -1.48 -1.03
CA SER A 254 -18.55 -1.44 -0.04
C SER A 254 -18.71 -0.07 0.64
N GLY A 255 -17.88 0.91 0.30
CA GLY A 255 -17.96 2.25 0.87
C GLY A 255 -17.49 2.34 2.31
N LEU A 256 -16.54 1.50 2.73
CA LEU A 256 -15.90 1.63 4.04
C LEU A 256 -15.13 2.96 4.14
N ASP A 257 -15.13 3.56 5.32
CA ASP A 257 -14.35 4.76 5.63
C ASP A 257 -12.87 4.49 5.93
N THR A 258 -12.40 3.25 5.67
CA THR A 258 -11.00 2.86 5.76
C THR A 258 -10.14 3.69 4.80
N LYS A 259 -9.04 4.22 5.31
CA LYS A 259 -8.10 5.09 4.58
C LYS A 259 -6.87 4.35 4.07
N VAL A 260 -6.44 3.36 4.83
CA VAL A 260 -5.19 2.64 4.57
C VAL A 260 -5.43 1.14 4.57
N TYR A 261 -4.89 0.47 3.57
CA TYR A 261 -4.85 -0.98 3.47
C TYR A 261 -3.40 -1.45 3.31
N TYR A 262 -3.08 -2.58 3.92
CA TYR A 262 -1.77 -3.19 3.82
C TYR A 262 -1.91 -4.66 3.42
N ALA A 263 -1.09 -5.08 2.46
CA ALA A 263 -1.01 -6.45 1.96
C ALA A 263 0.44 -6.85 1.73
N SER A 264 0.77 -8.12 1.78
CA SER A 264 2.13 -8.59 1.54
C SER A 264 2.17 -9.84 0.66
N LEU A 265 3.20 -9.93 -0.17
CA LEU A 265 3.58 -11.12 -0.92
C LEU A 265 4.99 -11.53 -0.53
N GLY A 266 5.11 -12.62 0.21
CA GLY A 266 6.40 -13.16 0.62
C GLY A 266 7.05 -14.06 -0.42
N GLY A 267 8.31 -14.44 -0.15
CA GLY A 267 9.03 -15.43 -0.94
C GLY A 267 10.16 -14.90 -1.81
N PHE A 268 10.40 -13.58 -1.79
CA PHE A 268 11.45 -12.93 -2.61
C PHE A 268 12.89 -13.16 -2.09
N ASP A 269 13.06 -13.88 -0.99
CA ASP A 269 14.40 -14.24 -0.51
C ASP A 269 15.01 -15.37 -1.36
N THR A 270 15.61 -14.97 -2.48
CA THR A 270 16.04 -15.85 -3.58
C THR A 270 17.57 -16.00 -3.61
N HIS A 271 18.16 -16.55 -2.56
CA HIS A 271 19.61 -16.82 -2.49
C HIS A 271 20.07 -17.96 -3.40
N ALA A 272 19.18 -18.85 -3.82
CA ALA A 272 19.49 -19.98 -4.69
C ALA A 272 18.37 -20.25 -5.68
N GLY A 273 18.73 -20.68 -6.91
CA GLY A 273 17.74 -21.07 -7.94
C GLY A 273 16.72 -19.98 -8.25
N GLN A 274 17.15 -18.72 -8.32
CA GLN A 274 16.30 -17.53 -8.32
C GLN A 274 15.31 -17.47 -9.48
N ILE A 275 15.71 -17.87 -10.70
CA ILE A 275 14.98 -17.60 -11.94
C ILE A 275 13.50 -17.97 -11.83
N ASN A 276 13.21 -19.25 -11.63
CA ASN A 276 11.83 -19.76 -11.62
C ASN A 276 10.99 -19.16 -10.48
N ARG A 277 11.63 -18.94 -9.31
CA ARG A 277 10.96 -18.37 -8.15
C ARG A 277 10.62 -16.90 -8.36
N GLN A 278 11.56 -16.11 -8.87
CA GLN A 278 11.35 -14.70 -9.22
C GLN A 278 10.25 -14.56 -10.28
N GLU A 279 10.30 -15.38 -11.36
CA GLU A 279 9.25 -15.40 -12.38
C GLU A 279 7.88 -15.66 -11.80
N HIS A 280 7.76 -16.69 -10.96
CA HIS A 280 6.49 -17.06 -10.33
C HIS A 280 5.95 -15.91 -9.45
N LEU A 281 6.79 -15.29 -8.63
CA LEU A 281 6.40 -14.22 -7.74
C LEU A 281 6.00 -12.94 -8.49
N LEU A 282 6.73 -12.59 -9.56
CA LEU A 282 6.37 -11.48 -10.44
C LEU A 282 5.04 -11.72 -11.17
N ASP A 283 4.77 -12.97 -11.58
CA ASP A 283 3.49 -13.36 -12.19
C ASP A 283 2.32 -13.22 -11.18
N LEU A 284 2.50 -13.68 -9.94
CA LEU A 284 1.51 -13.50 -8.87
C LEU A 284 1.24 -12.03 -8.61
N TYR A 285 2.28 -11.23 -8.49
CA TYR A 285 2.18 -9.78 -8.25
C TYR A 285 1.44 -9.08 -9.38
N ALA A 286 1.91 -9.24 -10.63
CA ALA A 286 1.37 -8.52 -11.76
C ALA A 286 -0.10 -8.87 -12.05
N ASN A 287 -0.45 -10.15 -12.01
CA ASN A 287 -1.83 -10.59 -12.24
C ASN A 287 -2.76 -10.18 -11.08
N GLY A 288 -2.31 -10.25 -9.83
CA GLY A 288 -3.07 -9.80 -8.68
C GLY A 288 -3.38 -8.31 -8.75
N VAL A 289 -2.36 -7.48 -8.99
CA VAL A 289 -2.51 -6.01 -9.10
C VAL A 289 -3.38 -5.62 -10.30
N SER A 290 -3.19 -6.26 -11.45
CA SER A 290 -4.01 -5.99 -12.64
C SER A 290 -5.48 -6.29 -12.41
N ALA A 291 -5.81 -7.43 -11.77
CA ALA A 291 -7.19 -7.78 -11.42
C ALA A 291 -7.79 -6.75 -10.44
N PHE A 292 -7.01 -6.33 -9.43
CA PHE A 292 -7.41 -5.34 -8.45
C PHE A 292 -7.72 -3.98 -9.08
N VAL A 293 -6.82 -3.46 -9.90
CA VAL A 293 -7.02 -2.18 -10.61
C VAL A 293 -8.25 -2.24 -11.50
N ASN A 294 -8.46 -3.34 -12.22
CA ASN A 294 -9.65 -3.52 -13.06
C ASN A 294 -10.94 -3.54 -12.25
N ASP A 295 -10.94 -4.15 -11.05
CA ASP A 295 -12.09 -4.14 -10.15
C ASP A 295 -12.40 -2.73 -9.63
N LEU A 296 -11.37 -1.99 -9.21
CA LEU A 296 -11.52 -0.59 -8.78
C LEU A 296 -12.01 0.32 -9.91
N LYS A 297 -11.51 0.15 -11.15
CA LYS A 297 -11.96 0.93 -12.31
C LYS A 297 -13.43 0.67 -12.64
N ARG A 298 -13.88 -0.59 -12.62
CA ARG A 298 -15.29 -0.96 -12.83
C ARG A 298 -16.25 -0.31 -11.85
N ASN A 299 -15.78 -0.02 -10.65
CA ASN A 299 -16.59 0.56 -9.57
C ASN A 299 -16.31 2.06 -9.35
N ASN A 300 -15.58 2.71 -10.27
CA ASN A 300 -15.22 4.12 -10.19
C ASN A 300 -14.49 4.52 -8.88
N SER A 301 -13.80 3.56 -8.25
CA SER A 301 -13.05 3.77 -7.00
C SER A 301 -11.54 3.92 -7.22
N PHE A 302 -11.05 3.63 -8.44
CA PHE A 302 -9.62 3.75 -8.77
C PHE A 302 -9.12 5.19 -8.67
N LYS A 303 -9.92 6.16 -9.08
CA LYS A 303 -9.58 7.60 -9.01
C LYS A 303 -9.23 8.10 -7.60
N ASN A 304 -9.76 7.43 -6.58
CA ASN A 304 -9.54 7.75 -5.17
C ASN A 304 -8.64 6.70 -4.47
N THR A 305 -7.92 5.87 -5.22
CA THR A 305 -7.05 4.84 -4.66
C THR A 305 -5.64 4.95 -5.24
N LEU A 306 -4.65 5.13 -4.36
CA LEU A 306 -3.24 5.07 -4.70
C LEU A 306 -2.66 3.76 -4.16
N ILE A 307 -1.90 3.05 -4.99
CA ILE A 307 -1.24 1.81 -4.63
C ILE A 307 0.26 2.07 -4.60
N LEU A 308 0.90 1.78 -3.47
CA LEU A 308 2.35 1.83 -3.29
C LEU A 308 2.88 0.41 -3.15
N THR A 309 3.83 0.01 -3.99
CA THR A 309 4.52 -1.28 -3.85
C THR A 309 6.00 -1.06 -3.60
N PHE A 310 6.53 -1.72 -2.58
CA PHE A 310 7.94 -1.68 -2.20
C PHE A 310 8.46 -3.05 -1.76
N SER A 311 9.77 -3.17 -1.67
CA SER A 311 10.46 -4.27 -0.99
C SER A 311 11.46 -3.67 0.00
N GLU A 312 11.75 -4.36 1.09
CA GLU A 312 12.55 -3.82 2.21
C GLU A 312 14.02 -3.50 1.84
N PHE A 313 14.53 -4.11 0.77
CA PHE A 313 15.80 -3.78 0.11
C PHE A 313 15.82 -4.40 -1.31
N GLY A 314 16.84 -4.04 -2.10
CA GLY A 314 17.16 -4.69 -3.37
C GLY A 314 18.13 -5.85 -3.22
N ARG A 315 18.54 -6.41 -4.35
CA ARG A 315 19.54 -7.48 -4.40
C ARG A 315 20.88 -6.95 -4.94
N ARG A 316 21.98 -7.64 -4.60
CA ARG A 316 23.30 -7.33 -5.16
C ARG A 316 23.29 -7.32 -6.67
N VAL A 317 24.13 -6.49 -7.25
CA VAL A 317 24.30 -6.45 -8.71
C VAL A 317 24.82 -7.79 -9.21
N LYS A 318 25.80 -8.37 -8.52
CA LYS A 318 26.43 -9.64 -8.87
C LYS A 318 25.62 -10.84 -8.35
N GLN A 319 25.42 -11.85 -9.20
CA GLN A 319 24.90 -13.14 -8.75
C GLN A 319 25.89 -13.87 -7.83
N ASN A 320 25.36 -14.75 -6.97
CA ASN A 320 26.16 -15.65 -6.13
C ASN A 320 26.35 -17.04 -6.76
N ALA A 321 27.12 -17.90 -6.10
CA ALA A 321 27.40 -19.26 -6.58
C ALA A 321 26.18 -20.20 -6.56
N GLY A 322 25.09 -19.83 -5.85
CA GLY A 322 23.85 -20.59 -5.76
C GLY A 322 22.85 -20.30 -6.88
N TYR A 323 23.24 -19.56 -7.93
CA TYR A 323 22.32 -19.07 -8.97
C TYR A 323 21.19 -18.21 -8.42
N GLY A 324 21.54 -17.35 -7.48
CA GLY A 324 20.68 -16.37 -6.84
C GLY A 324 21.43 -15.09 -6.57
N THR A 325 20.90 -14.28 -5.66
CA THR A 325 21.51 -13.00 -5.26
C THR A 325 21.47 -12.83 -3.75
N ASP A 326 22.51 -12.23 -3.21
CA ASP A 326 22.54 -11.83 -1.81
C ASP A 326 21.80 -10.49 -1.60
N HIS A 327 21.58 -10.12 -0.33
CA HIS A 327 20.92 -8.88 0.04
C HIS A 327 21.75 -7.67 -0.42
N GLY A 328 21.08 -6.72 -1.06
CA GLY A 328 21.62 -5.46 -1.52
C GLY A 328 21.04 -4.25 -0.79
N ALA A 329 20.96 -3.11 -1.46
CA ALA A 329 20.51 -1.87 -0.87
C ALA A 329 19.30 -1.26 -1.62
N ALA A 330 19.56 -0.49 -2.70
CA ALA A 330 18.49 0.21 -3.43
C ALA A 330 17.62 -0.72 -4.27
N ASN A 331 16.36 -0.35 -4.44
CA ASN A 331 15.38 -1.11 -5.21
C ASN A 331 14.44 -0.19 -6.01
N ASN A 332 13.51 -0.79 -6.75
CA ASN A 332 12.43 -0.11 -7.43
C ASN A 332 11.20 -0.01 -6.50
N VAL A 333 10.48 1.10 -6.61
CA VAL A 333 9.17 1.31 -6.00
C VAL A 333 8.16 1.60 -7.10
N PHE A 334 6.97 1.00 -7.00
CA PHE A 334 5.89 1.21 -7.95
C PHE A 334 4.78 2.03 -7.28
N VAL A 335 4.35 3.08 -7.97
CA VAL A 335 3.17 3.87 -7.58
C VAL A 335 2.13 3.72 -8.68
N ILE A 336 0.93 3.24 -8.33
CA ILE A 336 -0.16 3.00 -9.27
C ILE A 336 -1.36 3.84 -8.82
N GLY A 337 -1.91 4.61 -9.75
CA GLY A 337 -3.06 5.48 -9.50
C GLY A 337 -3.50 6.19 -10.76
N GLU A 338 -4.69 6.76 -10.72
CA GLU A 338 -5.19 7.61 -11.79
C GLU A 338 -4.59 9.02 -11.68
N ASN A 339 -4.31 9.65 -12.81
CA ASN A 339 -3.83 11.04 -12.89
C ASN A 339 -2.47 11.28 -12.19
N LEU A 340 -1.54 10.33 -12.30
CA LEU A 340 -0.17 10.55 -11.87
C LEU A 340 0.46 11.70 -12.68
N LYS A 341 1.16 12.62 -12.02
CA LYS A 341 1.85 13.74 -12.68
C LYS A 341 3.04 13.28 -13.51
N GLN A 342 3.83 12.38 -12.94
CA GLN A 342 4.94 11.76 -13.65
C GLN A 342 4.66 10.27 -13.82
N GLN A 343 4.29 9.93 -15.04
CA GLN A 343 3.95 8.58 -15.47
C GLN A 343 5.18 7.87 -16.03
N GLY A 344 5.18 6.55 -15.99
CA GLY A 344 6.26 5.76 -16.55
C GLY A 344 7.48 5.67 -15.62
N LEU A 345 8.68 5.81 -16.18
CA LEU A 345 9.92 5.86 -15.40
C LEU A 345 10.05 7.25 -14.76
N TYR A 346 10.09 7.30 -13.42
CA TYR A 346 10.25 8.54 -12.67
C TYR A 346 11.67 9.10 -12.79
N ASN A 347 12.65 8.22 -12.76
CA ASN A 347 14.08 8.50 -12.88
C ASN A 347 14.80 7.34 -13.56
N ASP A 348 16.01 7.58 -14.01
CA ASP A 348 16.88 6.58 -14.60
C ASP A 348 17.33 5.55 -13.57
N LEU A 349 17.81 4.41 -14.04
CA LEU A 349 18.46 3.42 -13.18
C LEU A 349 19.88 3.89 -12.83
N ALA A 350 20.31 3.67 -11.58
CA ALA A 350 21.66 3.97 -11.14
C ALA A 350 22.72 3.21 -11.97
N SER A 351 23.89 3.79 -12.08
CA SER A 351 25.01 3.16 -12.80
C SER A 351 25.42 1.85 -12.16
N LEU A 352 25.54 0.79 -12.97
CA LEU A 352 26.08 -0.50 -12.53
C LEU A 352 27.62 -0.51 -12.39
N SER A 353 28.30 0.58 -12.75
CA SER A 353 29.74 0.75 -12.54
C SER A 353 30.08 1.61 -11.31
N ASP A 354 29.11 2.35 -10.77
CA ASP A 354 29.27 3.19 -9.57
C ASP A 354 28.46 2.62 -8.40
N LEU A 355 29.01 1.59 -7.78
CA LEU A 355 28.39 0.87 -6.66
C LEU A 355 28.88 1.38 -5.31
N ASP A 356 28.18 1.01 -4.24
CA ASP A 356 28.64 1.26 -2.88
C ASP A 356 29.86 0.37 -2.51
N ALA A 357 30.42 0.57 -1.33
CA ALA A 357 31.57 -0.21 -0.85
C ALA A 357 31.31 -1.72 -0.74
N ASN A 358 30.06 -2.16 -0.78
CA ASN A 358 29.65 -3.57 -0.72
C ASN A 358 29.31 -4.15 -2.10
N GLY A 359 29.38 -3.34 -3.16
CA GLY A 359 29.00 -3.74 -4.51
C GLY A 359 27.49 -3.71 -4.77
N ASP A 360 26.74 -2.89 -4.03
CA ASP A 360 25.31 -2.70 -4.18
C ASP A 360 24.98 -1.42 -4.94
N LEU A 361 23.78 -1.37 -5.54
CA LEU A 361 23.27 -0.14 -6.13
C LEU A 361 23.17 0.95 -5.08
N LYS A 362 23.71 2.12 -5.37
CA LYS A 362 23.53 3.30 -4.54
C LYS A 362 22.08 3.78 -4.62
N TYR A 363 21.52 4.16 -3.48
CA TYR A 363 20.23 4.83 -3.50
C TYR A 363 20.38 6.31 -3.89
N GLU A 364 19.39 6.84 -4.59
CA GLU A 364 19.29 8.25 -4.96
C GLU A 364 18.08 8.91 -4.32
N ILE A 365 17.02 8.12 -4.13
CA ILE A 365 15.76 8.57 -3.56
C ILE A 365 15.56 7.89 -2.21
N ASP A 366 15.47 8.72 -1.16
CA ASP A 366 15.08 8.25 0.16
C ASP A 366 13.59 7.86 0.15
N PHE A 367 13.26 6.62 0.55
CA PHE A 367 11.88 6.13 0.54
C PHE A 367 10.93 7.01 1.37
N ARG A 368 11.44 7.70 2.39
CA ARG A 368 10.66 8.63 3.23
C ARG A 368 10.21 9.87 2.47
N ALA A 369 10.90 10.23 1.38
CA ALA A 369 10.43 11.28 0.46
C ALA A 369 9.16 10.85 -0.29
N ILE A 370 9.05 9.54 -0.63
CA ILE A 370 7.83 8.97 -1.20
C ILE A 370 6.69 9.04 -0.18
N TYR A 371 6.96 8.62 1.08
CA TYR A 371 5.96 8.67 2.16
C TYR A 371 5.50 10.11 2.45
N ALA A 372 6.44 11.06 2.53
CA ALA A 372 6.12 12.49 2.72
C ALA A 372 5.21 13.02 1.60
N THR A 373 5.50 12.63 0.35
CA THR A 373 4.70 13.01 -0.81
C THR A 373 3.28 12.44 -0.71
N ILE A 374 3.14 11.14 -0.40
CA ILE A 374 1.84 10.48 -0.24
C ILE A 374 1.06 11.10 0.92
N LEU A 375 1.68 11.33 2.07
CA LEU A 375 1.02 11.94 3.23
C LEU A 375 0.50 13.33 2.88
N LYS A 376 1.33 14.18 2.27
CA LYS A 376 0.97 15.57 2.02
C LYS A 376 0.09 15.76 0.80
N LYS A 377 0.45 15.14 -0.34
CA LYS A 377 -0.24 15.39 -1.61
C LYS A 377 -1.45 14.46 -1.81
N TRP A 378 -1.43 13.24 -1.28
CA TRP A 378 -2.52 12.28 -1.44
C TRP A 378 -3.46 12.24 -0.24
N LEU A 379 -2.94 11.95 0.95
CA LEU A 379 -3.75 11.88 2.17
C LEU A 379 -4.09 13.25 2.78
N LYS A 380 -3.50 14.35 2.25
CA LYS A 380 -3.76 15.74 2.66
C LYS A 380 -3.50 15.99 4.14
N VAL A 381 -2.45 15.41 4.70
CA VAL A 381 -2.07 15.52 6.11
C VAL A 381 -0.66 16.09 6.29
N ASN A 382 -0.32 16.50 7.51
CA ASN A 382 1.01 16.99 7.83
C ASN A 382 2.00 15.82 7.93
N ASP A 383 2.85 15.67 6.92
CA ASP A 383 3.89 14.64 6.82
C ASP A 383 4.91 14.69 7.97
N LYS A 384 5.31 15.90 8.41
CA LYS A 384 6.26 16.07 9.51
C LYS A 384 5.76 15.50 10.84
N LYS A 385 4.44 15.58 11.09
CA LYS A 385 3.82 15.03 12.30
C LYS A 385 3.90 13.51 12.33
N ILE A 386 3.94 12.88 11.15
CA ILE A 386 3.97 11.41 10.99
C ILE A 386 5.40 10.88 10.91
N LEU A 387 6.25 11.56 10.14
CA LEU A 387 7.62 11.11 9.87
C LEU A 387 8.65 11.67 10.85
N ASN A 388 8.24 12.56 11.76
CA ASN A 388 9.09 13.26 12.73
C ASN A 388 10.22 14.10 12.11
N LYS A 389 10.32 14.16 10.80
CA LYS A 389 11.29 14.90 9.98
C LYS A 389 10.65 15.43 8.72
N SER A 390 11.31 16.41 8.09
CA SER A 390 10.94 16.90 6.76
C SER A 390 11.73 16.16 5.70
N PHE A 391 11.04 15.70 4.66
CA PHE A 391 11.66 15.10 3.49
C PHE A 391 11.25 15.88 2.24
N LYS A 392 12.16 15.91 1.24
CA LYS A 392 11.87 16.51 -0.07
C LYS A 392 10.68 15.77 -0.69
N GLN A 393 9.67 16.51 -1.12
CA GLN A 393 8.55 15.91 -1.83
C GLN A 393 8.91 15.66 -3.29
N LEU A 394 8.37 14.58 -3.82
CA LEU A 394 8.51 14.18 -5.21
C LEU A 394 7.28 14.62 -6.02
N ASP A 395 7.40 14.63 -7.35
CA ASP A 395 6.35 15.13 -8.24
C ASP A 395 5.63 14.03 -9.04
N PHE A 396 5.55 12.82 -8.50
CA PHE A 396 4.82 11.73 -9.16
C PHE A 396 3.28 11.83 -9.00
N ILE A 397 2.79 12.60 -8.00
CA ILE A 397 1.38 12.95 -7.79
C ILE A 397 1.18 14.43 -7.53
#